data_11f8800814be8026ba0a6a1e66aebf18
#
_entry.id   11f8800814be8026ba0a6a1e66aebf18
#
_cell.length_a   1.000
_cell.length_b   1.000
_cell.length_c   1.000
_cell.angle_alpha   90.00
_cell.angle_beta   90.00
_cell.angle_gamma   90.00
#
_symmetry.space_group_name_H-M   'P 1'
#
loop_
_entity.id
_entity.type
_entity.pdbx_description
1 polymer ?
#
loop_
_entity_poly.entity_id
_entity_poly.type
_entity_poly.pdbx_seq_one_letter_code
_entity_poly.pdbx_strand_id
1 'polypeptide(L)'
;MAMVLATTSTAQAQTTAADIVNIHNAARSAVGVAALSWDDNLAAYAQGYANQRAGDCALRHSDRNNYQYGENLSWNPSVQAWTAASSVDQWVAEKGSYDYASNSCVGGAMCGHYTQVVWRDTTAVGCAAVACNANRGVFFICTYFPAGNVQNQRPY
;
A
#
# COMPACT_ATOMS: atom_id res chain seq x y z
N MET A 1 -25.47 -19.49 -40.50
CA MET A 1 -25.06 -20.05 -39.22
C MET A 1 -23.92 -19.16 -38.70
N ALA A 2 -24.22 -18.20 -37.82
CA ALA A 2 -23.23 -17.26 -37.31
C ALA A 2 -22.59 -17.85 -36.05
N MET A 3 -21.29 -18.04 -36.11
CA MET A 3 -20.47 -18.57 -34.99
C MET A 3 -20.22 -17.44 -33.99
N VAL A 4 -20.87 -17.50 -32.83
CA VAL A 4 -20.60 -16.57 -31.73
C VAL A 4 -19.31 -17.03 -31.06
N LEU A 5 -18.23 -16.26 -31.25
CA LEU A 5 -17.00 -16.41 -30.45
C LEU A 5 -17.25 -15.91 -29.03
N ALA A 6 -17.39 -16.84 -28.11
CA ALA A 6 -17.38 -16.53 -26.70
C ALA A 6 -15.96 -16.07 -26.31
N THR A 7 -15.77 -14.78 -26.06
CA THR A 7 -14.58 -14.27 -25.44
C THR A 7 -14.61 -14.66 -23.97
N THR A 8 -13.86 -15.69 -23.60
CA THR A 8 -13.57 -15.99 -22.20
C THR A 8 -12.68 -14.89 -21.66
N SER A 9 -13.29 -13.89 -21.04
CA SER A 9 -12.59 -12.97 -20.16
C SER A 9 -12.10 -13.79 -18.97
N THR A 10 -10.80 -14.09 -18.91
CA THR A 10 -10.18 -14.56 -17.67
C THR A 10 -10.27 -13.40 -16.69
N ALA A 11 -11.24 -13.47 -15.77
CA ALA A 11 -11.30 -12.56 -14.65
C ALA A 11 -10.00 -12.72 -13.86
N GLN A 12 -9.12 -11.74 -13.96
CA GLN A 12 -7.93 -11.64 -13.12
C GLN A 12 -8.43 -11.59 -11.67
N ALA A 13 -8.01 -12.53 -10.82
CA ALA A 13 -8.39 -12.55 -9.42
C ALA A 13 -8.01 -11.20 -8.79
N GLN A 14 -9.00 -10.40 -8.40
CA GLN A 14 -8.76 -9.11 -7.76
C GLN A 14 -8.17 -9.35 -6.37
N THR A 15 -7.09 -8.62 -6.05
CA THR A 15 -6.55 -8.58 -4.69
C THR A 15 -7.62 -8.07 -3.73
N THR A 16 -7.95 -8.87 -2.72
CA THR A 16 -8.95 -8.52 -1.71
C THR A 16 -8.33 -7.76 -0.53
N ALA A 17 -9.17 -7.16 0.32
CA ALA A 17 -8.75 -6.59 1.59
C ALA A 17 -8.02 -7.63 2.46
N ALA A 18 -8.52 -8.88 2.48
CA ALA A 18 -7.89 -9.98 3.21
C ALA A 18 -6.49 -10.30 2.67
N ASP A 19 -6.28 -10.29 1.36
CA ASP A 19 -4.96 -10.52 0.77
C ASP A 19 -3.98 -9.43 1.18
N ILE A 20 -4.39 -8.16 1.15
CA ILE A 20 -3.57 -7.03 1.60
C ILE A 20 -3.16 -7.19 3.07
N VAL A 21 -4.13 -7.48 3.95
CA VAL A 21 -3.88 -7.71 5.38
C VAL A 21 -2.95 -8.90 5.60
N ASN A 22 -3.13 -9.98 4.86
CA ASN A 22 -2.28 -11.17 4.98
C ASN A 22 -0.82 -10.88 4.64
N ILE A 23 -0.55 -10.12 3.59
CA ILE A 23 0.82 -9.72 3.21
C ILE A 23 1.44 -8.84 4.30
N HIS A 24 0.70 -7.86 4.81
CA HIS A 24 1.15 -7.03 5.93
C HIS A 24 1.50 -7.89 7.14
N ASN A 25 0.60 -8.78 7.53
CA ASN A 25 0.76 -9.59 8.74
C ASN A 25 1.86 -10.66 8.62
N ALA A 26 2.15 -11.16 7.42
CA ALA A 26 3.30 -12.01 7.18
C ALA A 26 4.62 -11.26 7.45
N ALA A 27 4.76 -10.03 6.94
CA ALA A 27 5.93 -9.19 7.20
C ALA A 27 6.06 -8.83 8.68
N ARG A 28 4.95 -8.51 9.34
CA ARG A 28 4.88 -8.16 10.77
C ARG A 28 5.26 -9.33 11.67
N SER A 29 4.73 -10.51 11.39
CA SER A 29 5.06 -11.74 12.11
C SER A 29 6.54 -12.08 12.01
N ALA A 30 7.16 -11.85 10.87
CA ALA A 30 8.59 -12.11 10.65
C ALA A 30 9.51 -11.29 11.58
N VAL A 31 9.03 -10.18 12.13
CA VAL A 31 9.77 -9.31 13.07
C VAL A 31 9.14 -9.28 14.47
N GLY A 32 8.21 -10.18 14.75
CA GLY A 32 7.60 -10.30 16.08
C GLY A 32 6.61 -9.21 16.45
N VAL A 33 6.00 -8.54 15.47
CA VAL A 33 5.01 -7.48 15.65
C VAL A 33 3.60 -8.04 15.51
N ALA A 34 2.67 -7.58 16.37
CA ALA A 34 1.28 -8.01 16.34
C ALA A 34 0.59 -7.72 15.00
N ALA A 35 -0.35 -8.59 14.62
CA ALA A 35 -1.15 -8.43 13.41
C ALA A 35 -1.97 -7.12 13.45
N LEU A 36 -2.11 -6.49 12.27
CA LEU A 36 -3.08 -5.41 12.07
C LEU A 36 -4.37 -5.93 11.40
N SER A 37 -5.41 -5.13 11.44
CA SER A 37 -6.72 -5.44 10.87
C SER A 37 -7.09 -4.45 9.77
N TRP A 38 -8.00 -4.86 8.89
CA TRP A 38 -8.62 -3.94 7.94
C TRP A 38 -9.61 -3.00 8.63
N ASP A 39 -9.61 -1.75 8.19
CA ASP A 39 -10.55 -0.73 8.66
C ASP A 39 -11.20 -0.02 7.47
N ASP A 40 -12.54 -0.12 7.39
CA ASP A 40 -13.31 0.45 6.29
C ASP A 40 -13.29 1.99 6.26
N ASN A 41 -13.14 2.65 7.41
CA ASN A 41 -13.03 4.11 7.45
C ASN A 41 -11.69 4.58 6.88
N LEU A 42 -10.61 3.86 7.17
CA LEU A 42 -9.30 4.12 6.56
C LEU A 42 -9.35 3.86 5.05
N ALA A 43 -10.02 2.78 4.62
CA ALA A 43 -10.21 2.49 3.20
C ALA A 43 -11.02 3.58 2.49
N ALA A 44 -12.06 4.10 3.12
CA ALA A 44 -12.86 5.21 2.59
C ALA A 44 -12.05 6.51 2.46
N TYR A 45 -11.22 6.82 3.46
CA TYR A 45 -10.29 7.95 3.39
C TYR A 45 -9.30 7.77 2.23
N ALA A 46 -8.70 6.59 2.12
CA ALA A 46 -7.78 6.24 1.03
C ALA A 46 -8.46 6.40 -0.34
N GLN A 47 -9.70 5.92 -0.49
CA GLN A 47 -10.44 6.03 -1.75
C GLN A 47 -10.74 7.48 -2.11
N GLY A 48 -11.15 8.30 -1.14
CA GLY A 48 -11.40 9.72 -1.35
C GLY A 48 -10.16 10.45 -1.86
N TYR A 49 -9.01 10.15 -1.29
CA TYR A 49 -7.74 10.73 -1.75
C TYR A 49 -7.28 10.17 -3.10
N ALA A 50 -7.40 8.86 -3.30
CA ALA A 50 -7.07 8.24 -4.59
C ALA A 50 -7.87 8.88 -5.74
N ASN A 51 -9.16 9.14 -5.54
CA ASN A 51 -10.00 9.80 -6.53
C ASN A 51 -9.50 11.20 -6.89
N GLN A 52 -8.96 11.95 -5.94
CA GLN A 52 -8.34 13.27 -6.19
C GLN A 52 -7.06 13.15 -7.01
N ARG A 53 -6.37 12.03 -6.93
CA ARG A 53 -5.12 11.78 -7.68
C ARG A 53 -5.31 11.22 -9.09
N ALA A 54 -6.54 10.83 -9.47
CA ALA A 54 -6.81 10.25 -10.79
C ALA A 54 -6.33 11.14 -11.95
N GLY A 55 -6.36 12.46 -11.79
CA GLY A 55 -5.97 13.42 -12.82
C GLY A 55 -4.46 13.44 -13.13
N ASP A 56 -3.62 13.32 -12.12
CA ASP A 56 -2.17 13.42 -12.25
C ASP A 56 -1.42 12.16 -11.80
N CYS A 57 -2.04 11.33 -10.97
CA CYS A 57 -1.43 10.18 -10.30
C CYS A 57 -0.07 10.47 -9.65
N ALA A 58 0.10 11.71 -9.18
CA ALA A 58 1.32 12.14 -8.53
C ALA A 58 1.48 11.45 -7.16
N LEU A 59 2.68 10.95 -6.88
CA LEU A 59 3.02 10.36 -5.59
C LEU A 59 3.22 11.49 -4.55
N ARG A 60 2.11 12.11 -4.18
CA ARG A 60 2.03 13.13 -3.12
C ARG A 60 1.18 12.62 -1.99
N HIS A 61 1.65 12.79 -0.75
CA HIS A 61 0.89 12.46 0.43
C HIS A 61 -0.33 13.37 0.59
N SER A 62 -1.41 12.81 1.16
CA SER A 62 -2.56 13.57 1.66
C SER A 62 -2.18 14.40 2.90
N ASP A 63 -3.13 15.14 3.48
CA ASP A 63 -2.93 15.74 4.80
C ASP A 63 -2.91 14.71 5.93
N ARG A 64 -3.23 13.47 5.62
CA ARG A 64 -3.23 12.31 6.55
C ARG A 64 -4.03 12.58 7.82
N ASN A 65 -5.16 13.26 7.66
CA ASN A 65 -6.02 13.66 8.78
C ASN A 65 -5.22 14.37 9.89
N ASN A 66 -4.54 15.47 9.51
CA ASN A 66 -3.65 16.22 10.39
C ASN A 66 -2.51 15.37 10.97
N TYR A 67 -1.92 14.50 10.14
CA TYR A 67 -0.83 13.59 10.50
C TYR A 67 -1.19 12.51 11.53
N GLN A 68 -2.46 12.27 11.80
CA GLN A 68 -2.89 11.13 12.61
C GLN A 68 -2.73 9.80 11.89
N TYR A 69 -2.76 9.81 10.54
CA TYR A 69 -2.62 8.63 9.73
C TYR A 69 -1.20 8.47 9.18
N GLY A 70 -0.73 7.22 9.13
CA GLY A 70 0.37 6.83 8.27
C GLY A 70 -0.13 6.59 6.85
N GLU A 71 0.76 6.58 5.86
CA GLU A 71 0.37 6.45 4.47
C GLU A 71 1.50 5.89 3.63
N ASN A 72 1.21 4.89 2.81
CA ASN A 72 2.08 4.40 1.76
C ASN A 72 1.42 4.61 0.41
N LEU A 73 2.19 5.07 -0.57
CA LEU A 73 1.75 5.36 -1.93
C LEU A 73 2.54 4.52 -2.93
N SER A 74 1.88 4.11 -4.01
CA SER A 74 2.55 3.57 -5.18
C SER A 74 1.85 3.97 -6.47
N TRP A 75 2.59 3.96 -7.55
CA TRP A 75 2.08 4.13 -8.91
C TRP A 75 2.69 3.05 -9.80
N ASN A 76 1.87 2.46 -10.66
CA ASN A 76 2.31 1.50 -11.66
C ASN A 76 1.78 1.90 -13.03
N PRO A 77 2.63 1.95 -14.06
CA PRO A 77 2.20 2.38 -15.40
C PRO A 77 1.27 1.38 -16.10
N SER A 78 1.23 0.11 -15.67
CA SER A 78 0.46 -0.95 -16.31
C SER A 78 -0.79 -1.29 -15.50
N VAL A 79 -1.95 -0.90 -16.02
CA VAL A 79 -3.25 -1.28 -15.45
C VAL A 79 -3.46 -2.80 -15.47
N GLN A 80 -2.99 -3.46 -16.53
CA GLN A 80 -3.19 -4.90 -16.71
C GLN A 80 -2.30 -5.76 -15.82
N ALA A 81 -1.07 -5.32 -15.56
CA ALA A 81 -0.09 -6.06 -14.77
C ALA A 81 -0.15 -5.73 -13.27
N TRP A 82 -0.80 -4.63 -12.91
CA TRP A 82 -0.85 -4.18 -11.53
C TRP A 82 -1.81 -5.01 -10.68
N THR A 83 -1.41 -5.26 -9.44
CA THR A 83 -2.27 -5.73 -8.36
C THR A 83 -1.95 -4.98 -7.08
N ALA A 84 -2.91 -4.86 -6.17
CA ALA A 84 -2.63 -4.27 -4.85
C ALA A 84 -1.57 -5.09 -4.08
N ALA A 85 -1.61 -6.41 -4.22
CA ALA A 85 -0.59 -7.29 -3.65
C ALA A 85 0.81 -6.93 -4.15
N SER A 86 0.98 -6.68 -5.45
CA SER A 86 2.30 -6.32 -6.02
C SER A 86 2.86 -5.02 -5.44
N SER A 87 2.00 -4.04 -5.13
CA SER A 87 2.43 -2.80 -4.48
C SER A 87 2.88 -3.04 -3.04
N VAL A 88 2.12 -3.82 -2.27
CA VAL A 88 2.49 -4.15 -0.88
C VAL A 88 3.77 -4.98 -0.85
N ASP A 89 3.93 -5.94 -1.75
CA ASP A 89 5.15 -6.74 -1.87
C ASP A 89 6.39 -5.87 -2.16
N GLN A 90 6.26 -4.83 -2.99
CA GLN A 90 7.33 -3.88 -3.25
C GLN A 90 7.72 -3.10 -1.97
N TRP A 91 6.73 -2.68 -1.17
CA TRP A 91 7.01 -2.02 0.11
C TRP A 91 7.70 -2.96 1.10
N VAL A 92 7.27 -4.22 1.17
CA VAL A 92 7.91 -5.24 2.02
C VAL A 92 9.34 -5.53 1.56
N ALA A 93 9.60 -5.53 0.25
CA ALA A 93 10.93 -5.76 -0.31
C ALA A 93 11.95 -4.68 0.10
N GLU A 94 11.51 -3.48 0.50
CA GLU A 94 12.40 -2.45 1.03
C GLU A 94 13.09 -2.85 2.34
N LYS A 95 12.69 -3.97 2.96
CA LYS A 95 13.38 -4.57 4.12
C LYS A 95 14.88 -4.69 3.90
N GLY A 96 15.31 -5.04 2.69
CA GLY A 96 16.72 -5.15 2.33
C GLY A 96 17.50 -3.84 2.43
N SER A 97 16.80 -2.70 2.46
CA SER A 97 17.37 -1.36 2.57
C SER A 97 17.19 -0.73 3.96
N TYR A 98 16.61 -1.45 4.92
CA TYR A 98 16.46 -0.97 6.29
C TYR A 98 17.53 -1.57 7.19
N ASP A 99 18.29 -0.72 7.86
CA ASP A 99 19.23 -1.12 8.91
C ASP A 99 18.64 -0.83 10.30
N TYR A 100 18.31 -1.90 11.01
CA TYR A 100 17.71 -1.81 12.34
C TYR A 100 18.68 -1.20 13.36
N ALA A 101 19.97 -1.52 13.28
CA ALA A 101 20.95 -1.05 14.25
C ALA A 101 21.07 0.47 14.25
N SER A 102 21.16 1.08 13.07
CA SER A 102 21.22 2.53 12.90
C SER A 102 19.83 3.18 12.82
N ASN A 103 18.75 2.40 12.70
CA ASN A 103 17.39 2.87 12.43
C ASN A 103 17.35 3.83 11.23
N SER A 104 17.92 3.39 10.13
CA SER A 104 18.02 4.21 8.91
C SER A 104 17.94 3.37 7.64
N CYS A 105 17.71 4.04 6.53
CA CYS A 105 17.78 3.42 5.21
C CYS A 105 19.22 3.41 4.71
N VAL A 106 19.66 2.27 4.17
CA VAL A 106 21.04 2.06 3.70
C VAL A 106 21.28 2.88 2.42
N GLY A 107 22.40 3.62 2.40
CA GLY A 107 22.91 4.26 1.19
C GLY A 107 21.95 5.23 0.49
N GLY A 108 21.00 5.83 1.22
CA GLY A 108 20.00 6.74 0.65
C GLY A 108 18.88 6.01 -0.10
N ALA A 109 18.81 4.67 0.00
CA ALA A 109 17.69 3.90 -0.55
C ALA A 109 16.39 4.18 0.21
N MET A 110 15.26 3.85 -0.41
CA MET A 110 13.95 3.98 0.22
C MET A 110 13.67 2.77 1.12
N CYS A 111 13.22 3.00 2.35
CA CYS A 111 12.79 1.93 3.26
C CYS A 111 11.57 2.33 4.13
N GLY A 112 11.06 3.53 3.95
CA GLY A 112 9.96 4.06 4.76
C GLY A 112 8.62 3.36 4.55
N HIS A 113 8.37 2.78 3.39
CA HIS A 113 7.18 1.98 3.17
C HIS A 113 7.23 0.68 3.98
N TYR A 114 8.38 0.01 3.98
CA TYR A 114 8.58 -1.18 4.80
C TYR A 114 8.41 -0.89 6.29
N THR A 115 9.05 0.16 6.80
CA THR A 115 8.96 0.50 8.23
C THR A 115 7.53 0.81 8.66
N GLN A 116 6.72 1.43 7.80
CA GLN A 116 5.29 1.62 8.06
C GLN A 116 4.52 0.28 8.09
N VAL A 117 4.78 -0.63 7.15
CA VAL A 117 4.13 -1.95 7.10
C VAL A 117 4.33 -2.70 8.43
N VAL A 118 5.55 -2.68 8.97
CA VAL A 118 5.90 -3.42 10.19
C VAL A 118 5.86 -2.56 11.46
N TRP A 119 5.28 -1.37 11.39
CA TRP A 119 5.23 -0.46 12.54
C TRP A 119 4.42 -1.06 13.69
N ARG A 120 5.10 -1.28 14.84
CA ARG A 120 4.52 -2.00 16.00
C ARG A 120 3.20 -1.41 16.46
N ASP A 121 3.13 -0.09 16.61
CA ASP A 121 1.99 0.59 17.20
C ASP A 121 0.83 0.81 16.22
N THR A 122 1.05 0.57 14.93
CA THR A 122 -0.02 0.59 13.92
C THR A 122 -0.88 -0.68 14.06
N THR A 123 -2.19 -0.52 14.21
CA THR A 123 -3.13 -1.61 14.45
C THR A 123 -4.14 -1.81 13.33
N ALA A 124 -4.28 -0.83 12.42
CA ALA A 124 -5.28 -0.88 11.36
C ALA A 124 -4.74 -0.33 10.04
N VAL A 125 -5.26 -0.85 8.93
CA VAL A 125 -4.96 -0.42 7.56
C VAL A 125 -6.22 -0.43 6.71
N GLY A 126 -6.33 0.54 5.81
CA GLY A 126 -7.32 0.55 4.75
C GLY A 126 -6.69 1.10 3.47
N CYS A 127 -6.97 0.47 2.34
CA CYS A 127 -6.32 0.79 1.08
C CYS A 127 -7.34 1.03 -0.03
N ALA A 128 -6.91 1.76 -1.07
CA ALA A 128 -7.69 2.02 -2.26
C ALA A 128 -6.80 2.22 -3.48
N ALA A 129 -7.39 2.04 -4.64
CA ALA A 129 -6.74 2.29 -5.92
C ALA A 129 -7.63 3.10 -6.84
N VAL A 130 -7.02 3.82 -7.78
CA VAL A 130 -7.72 4.49 -8.86
C VAL A 130 -6.91 4.35 -10.15
N ALA A 131 -7.63 4.13 -11.27
CA ALA A 131 -7.01 4.20 -12.58
C ALA A 131 -6.71 5.67 -12.91
N CYS A 132 -5.50 5.92 -13.39
CA CYS A 132 -5.09 7.25 -13.83
C CYS A 132 -5.79 7.62 -15.13
N ASN A 133 -6.23 8.87 -15.26
CA ASN A 133 -6.83 9.37 -16.48
C ASN A 133 -5.91 9.15 -17.69
N ALA A 134 -6.50 8.98 -18.86
CA ALA A 134 -5.78 8.72 -20.12
C ALA A 134 -4.93 7.44 -20.08
N ASN A 135 -5.36 6.42 -19.34
CA ASN A 135 -4.71 5.09 -19.27
C ASN A 135 -3.22 5.17 -18.83
N ARG A 136 -2.90 6.09 -17.91
CA ARG A 136 -1.54 6.34 -17.41
C ARG A 136 -1.16 5.48 -16.21
N GLY A 137 -1.86 4.36 -15.98
CA GLY A 137 -1.56 3.41 -14.92
C GLY A 137 -2.53 3.45 -13.75
N VAL A 138 -2.06 3.01 -12.60
CA VAL A 138 -2.84 2.90 -11.36
C VAL A 138 -2.10 3.60 -10.23
N PHE A 139 -2.82 4.45 -9.49
CA PHE A 139 -2.39 5.00 -8.22
C PHE A 139 -2.97 4.13 -7.10
N PHE A 140 -2.14 3.74 -6.14
CA PHE A 140 -2.54 2.92 -5.00
C PHE A 140 -2.07 3.55 -3.69
N ILE A 141 -2.92 3.51 -2.69
CA ILE A 141 -2.67 4.10 -1.37
C ILE A 141 -3.14 3.15 -0.27
N CYS A 142 -2.32 3.00 0.77
CA CYS A 142 -2.74 2.45 2.05
C CYS A 142 -2.61 3.51 3.13
N THR A 143 -3.64 3.61 3.96
CA THR A 143 -3.72 4.50 5.11
C THR A 143 -3.69 3.68 6.39
N TYR A 144 -2.89 4.09 7.36
CA TYR A 144 -2.60 3.33 8.57
C TYR A 144 -2.96 4.12 9.83
N PHE A 145 -3.44 3.42 10.85
CA PHE A 145 -3.72 4.03 12.16
C PHE A 145 -3.31 3.11 13.32
N PRO A 146 -2.74 3.64 14.39
CA PRO A 146 -2.04 4.94 14.49
C PRO A 146 -0.93 5.10 13.45
N ALA A 147 -0.54 6.34 13.16
CA ALA A 147 0.53 6.62 12.21
C ALA A 147 1.83 5.95 12.61
N GLY A 148 2.51 5.34 11.65
CA GLY A 148 3.88 4.87 11.82
C GLY A 148 4.92 5.92 11.44
N ASN A 149 6.16 5.48 11.33
CA ASN A 149 7.31 6.31 10.96
C ASN A 149 7.46 7.56 11.83
N VAL A 150 7.23 7.40 13.13
CA VAL A 150 7.41 8.47 14.11
C VAL A 150 8.90 8.75 14.26
N GLN A 151 9.26 10.04 14.15
CA GLN A 151 10.65 10.46 14.20
C GLN A 151 11.37 9.96 15.47
N ASN A 152 12.58 9.46 15.30
CA ASN A 152 13.44 8.92 16.37
C ASN A 152 12.90 7.65 17.07
N GLN A 153 11.90 6.98 16.47
CA GLN A 153 11.43 5.69 16.96
C GLN A 153 11.77 4.58 15.96
N ARG A 154 11.95 3.36 16.48
CA ARG A 154 12.10 2.15 15.66
C ARG A 154 10.74 1.53 15.35
N PRO A 155 10.61 0.86 14.21
CA PRO A 155 9.35 0.20 13.85
C PRO A 155 9.03 -1.00 14.76
N TYR A 156 10.04 -1.71 15.27
CA TYR A 156 9.90 -2.89 16.15
C TYR A 156 11.05 -3.08 17.10
#